data_e83123e44f25a8fbb46044dddae9b07f
#
_entry.id   e83123e44f25a8fbb46044dddae9b07f
#
_cell.length_a   1.000
_cell.length_b   1.000
_cell.length_c   1.000
_cell.angle_alpha   90.00
_cell.angle_beta   90.00
_cell.angle_gamma   90.00
#
_symmetry.space_group_name_H-M   'P 1'
#
loop_
_entity.id
_entity.type
_entity.pdbx_description
1 polymer ?
#
loop_
_entity_poly.entity_id
_entity_poly.type
_entity_poly.pdbx_seq_one_letter_code
_entity_poly.pdbx_strand_id
1 'polypeptide(L)'
;MTRRFAAVAIATAALVPATALASFASSQKTVVPTKAEHVEIVKAFGDPAAAAPCLITRLAAANHSYADVRFNGRKTCLEWAFNGVNILERVNATRWRIRFEGSAYKCPIANIPRAVQRDLGVCPYGA
;
A
#
# COMPACT_ATOMS: atom_id res chain seq x y z
N MET A 1 72.03 23.71 -19.74
CA MET A 1 71.50 22.74 -18.72
C MET A 1 70.11 23.17 -18.36
N THR A 2 69.12 22.55 -18.96
CA THR A 2 67.70 22.86 -18.77
C THR A 2 67.08 21.84 -17.82
N ARG A 3 66.76 22.25 -16.59
CA ARG A 3 66.03 21.42 -15.62
C ARG A 3 64.55 21.52 -15.93
N ARG A 4 63.95 20.43 -16.34
CA ARG A 4 62.50 20.28 -16.47
C ARG A 4 61.94 19.88 -15.10
N PHE A 5 61.12 20.76 -14.52
CA PHE A 5 60.29 20.42 -13.34
C PHE A 5 59.03 19.75 -13.85
N ALA A 6 58.85 18.50 -13.50
CA ALA A 6 57.57 17.79 -13.71
C ALA A 6 56.64 18.16 -12.55
N ALA A 7 55.55 18.83 -12.88
CA ALA A 7 54.47 19.08 -11.93
C ALA A 7 53.60 17.83 -11.83
N VAL A 8 53.62 17.23 -10.62
CA VAL A 8 52.71 16.14 -10.29
C VAL A 8 51.42 16.76 -9.83
N ALA A 9 50.38 16.64 -10.64
CA ALA A 9 49.03 17.00 -10.26
C ALA A 9 48.44 15.87 -9.43
N ILE A 10 48.26 16.10 -8.12
CA ILE A 10 47.52 15.20 -7.24
C ILE A 10 46.03 15.52 -7.43
N ALA A 11 45.34 14.65 -8.13
CA ALA A 11 43.86 14.69 -8.20
C ALA A 11 43.32 14.08 -6.90
N THR A 12 42.89 14.92 -5.99
CA THR A 12 42.11 14.49 -4.82
C THR A 12 40.66 14.21 -5.30
N ALA A 13 40.37 12.95 -5.49
CA ALA A 13 38.98 12.52 -5.70
C ALA A 13 38.24 12.67 -4.36
N ALA A 14 37.38 13.68 -4.28
CA ALA A 14 36.47 13.82 -3.16
C ALA A 14 35.40 12.73 -3.28
N LEU A 15 35.51 11.68 -2.48
CA LEU A 15 34.45 10.73 -2.25
C LEU A 15 33.34 11.46 -1.47
N VAL A 16 32.31 11.88 -2.17
CA VAL A 16 31.07 12.34 -1.54
C VAL A 16 30.37 11.10 -1.03
N PRO A 17 30.17 10.92 0.29
CA PRO A 17 29.36 9.84 0.77
C PRO A 17 27.93 10.11 0.28
N ALA A 18 27.43 9.26 -0.60
CA ALA A 18 26.03 9.21 -0.90
C ALA A 18 25.32 8.76 0.38
N THR A 19 24.84 9.72 1.18
CA THR A 19 23.90 9.45 2.23
C THR A 19 22.64 8.96 1.53
N ALA A 20 22.49 7.64 1.47
CA ALA A 20 21.23 7.04 1.13
C ALA A 20 20.22 7.54 2.16
N LEU A 21 19.40 8.51 1.78
CA LEU A 21 18.18 8.85 2.50
C LEU A 21 17.34 7.58 2.45
N ALA A 22 17.40 6.78 3.51
CA ALA A 22 16.46 5.72 3.74
C ALA A 22 15.09 6.41 3.86
N SER A 23 14.38 6.50 2.75
CA SER A 23 12.99 6.95 2.81
C SER A 23 12.25 5.87 3.59
N PHE A 24 11.87 6.18 4.83
CA PHE A 24 10.93 5.42 5.65
C PHE A 24 9.50 5.58 5.07
N ALA A 25 9.36 5.52 3.76
CA ALA A 25 8.06 5.30 3.15
C ALA A 25 7.63 3.92 3.63
N SER A 26 6.57 3.86 4.46
CA SER A 26 5.90 2.60 4.77
C SER A 26 5.68 1.89 3.44
N SER A 27 6.41 0.82 3.19
CA SER A 27 6.33 0.08 1.93
C SER A 27 5.01 -0.68 1.91
N GLN A 28 3.94 0.01 1.53
CA GLN A 28 2.69 -0.66 1.18
C GLN A 28 3.00 -1.59 0.01
N LYS A 29 2.91 -2.88 0.26
CA LYS A 29 3.07 -3.90 -0.76
C LYS A 29 1.71 -4.44 -1.11
N THR A 30 1.11 -3.87 -2.13
CA THR A 30 -0.21 -4.29 -2.59
C THR A 30 -0.18 -4.76 -4.03
N VAL A 31 -1.14 -5.62 -4.35
CA VAL A 31 -1.38 -6.12 -5.69
C VAL A 31 -2.75 -5.64 -6.16
N VAL A 32 -2.84 -5.25 -7.41
CA VAL A 32 -4.11 -4.88 -8.03
C VAL A 32 -4.91 -6.15 -8.30
N PRO A 33 -6.13 -6.29 -7.78
CA PRO A 33 -6.98 -7.43 -8.10
C PRO A 33 -7.40 -7.43 -9.57
N THR A 34 -7.85 -8.57 -10.06
CA THR A 34 -8.51 -8.65 -11.36
C THR A 34 -9.80 -7.83 -11.34
N LYS A 35 -10.31 -7.47 -12.53
CA LYS A 35 -11.59 -6.75 -12.63
C LYS A 35 -12.74 -7.52 -11.97
N ALA A 36 -12.78 -8.83 -12.15
CA ALA A 36 -13.80 -9.68 -11.53
C ALA A 36 -13.67 -9.70 -10.00
N GLU A 37 -12.47 -9.87 -9.47
CA GLU A 37 -12.21 -9.80 -8.03
C GLU A 37 -12.59 -8.45 -7.44
N HIS A 38 -12.27 -7.36 -8.13
CA HIS A 38 -12.65 -6.00 -7.70
C HIS A 38 -14.16 -5.89 -7.51
N VAL A 39 -14.96 -6.35 -8.49
CA VAL A 39 -16.42 -6.33 -8.40
C VAL A 39 -16.93 -7.20 -7.25
N GLU A 40 -16.35 -8.37 -7.05
CA GLU A 40 -16.73 -9.27 -5.94
C GLU A 40 -16.42 -8.65 -4.57
N ILE A 41 -15.26 -8.00 -4.42
CA ILE A 41 -14.89 -7.30 -3.19
C ILE A 41 -15.84 -6.13 -2.92
N VAL A 42 -16.17 -5.34 -3.93
CA VAL A 42 -17.10 -4.21 -3.81
C VAL A 42 -18.48 -4.69 -3.37
N LYS A 43 -18.99 -5.76 -3.93
CA LYS A 43 -20.26 -6.36 -3.51
C LYS A 43 -20.23 -6.86 -2.07
N ALA A 44 -19.15 -7.53 -1.68
CA ALA A 44 -18.97 -8.02 -0.32
C ALA A 44 -18.84 -6.88 0.70
N PHE A 45 -18.30 -5.75 0.29
CA PHE A 45 -18.26 -4.52 1.10
C PHE A 45 -19.66 -3.93 1.32
N GLY A 46 -20.62 -4.29 0.50
CA GLY A 46 -22.03 -3.88 0.63
C GLY A 46 -22.49 -2.90 -0.44
N ASP A 47 -21.62 -2.53 -1.36
CA ASP A 47 -21.96 -1.62 -2.45
C ASP A 47 -22.37 -2.37 -3.72
N PRO A 48 -23.27 -1.80 -4.53
CA PRO A 48 -23.65 -2.39 -5.80
C PRO A 48 -22.49 -2.35 -6.81
N ALA A 49 -22.54 -3.18 -7.84
CA ALA A 49 -21.53 -3.20 -8.90
C ALA A 49 -21.32 -1.83 -9.58
N ALA A 50 -22.34 -0.97 -9.58
CA ALA A 50 -22.27 0.40 -10.11
C ALA A 50 -21.27 1.29 -9.34
N ALA A 51 -20.97 0.98 -8.07
CA ALA A 51 -19.99 1.69 -7.26
C ALA A 51 -18.53 1.31 -7.58
N ALA A 52 -18.30 0.20 -8.29
CA ALA A 52 -16.95 -0.30 -8.55
C ALA A 52 -15.99 0.72 -9.19
N PRO A 53 -16.41 1.58 -10.14
CA PRO A 53 -15.53 2.62 -10.68
C PRO A 53 -15.12 3.70 -9.68
N CYS A 54 -15.84 3.82 -8.56
CA CYS A 54 -15.64 4.83 -7.52
C CYS A 54 -14.80 4.32 -6.33
N LEU A 55 -14.55 3.03 -6.28
CA LEU A 55 -13.80 2.39 -5.20
C LEU A 55 -12.46 1.84 -5.70
N ILE A 56 -11.48 1.90 -4.82
CA ILE A 56 -10.17 1.30 -5.03
C ILE A 56 -10.07 0.07 -4.14
N THR A 57 -9.71 -1.06 -4.72
CA THR A 57 -9.40 -2.28 -3.99
C THR A 57 -7.94 -2.65 -4.20
N ARG A 58 -7.30 -3.18 -3.15
CA ARG A 58 -5.93 -3.66 -3.17
C ARG A 58 -5.85 -4.96 -2.40
N LEU A 59 -5.10 -5.91 -2.92
CA LEU A 59 -4.78 -7.13 -2.20
C LEU A 59 -3.46 -6.96 -1.45
N ALA A 60 -3.35 -7.54 -0.25
CA ALA A 60 -2.08 -7.60 0.45
C ALA A 60 -1.11 -8.53 -0.29
N ALA A 61 0.14 -8.10 -0.53
CA ALA A 61 1.12 -8.94 -1.22
C ALA A 61 1.51 -10.18 -0.43
N ALA A 62 1.56 -10.08 0.91
CA ALA A 62 1.87 -11.21 1.78
C ALA A 62 0.77 -12.26 1.80
N ASN A 63 -0.48 -11.89 1.55
CA ASN A 63 -1.61 -12.81 1.50
C ASN A 63 -2.74 -12.21 0.67
N HIS A 64 -2.89 -12.70 -0.56
CA HIS A 64 -3.91 -12.23 -1.51
C HIS A 64 -5.36 -12.57 -1.08
N SER A 65 -5.54 -13.29 0.01
CA SER A 65 -6.87 -13.50 0.61
C SER A 65 -7.35 -12.32 1.44
N TYR A 66 -6.57 -11.27 1.55
CA TYR A 66 -6.96 -10.03 2.23
C TYR A 66 -6.92 -8.85 1.28
N ALA A 67 -7.95 -8.03 1.35
CA ALA A 67 -8.08 -6.82 0.56
C ALA A 67 -8.48 -5.63 1.42
N ASP A 68 -8.14 -4.42 1.00
CA ASP A 68 -8.77 -3.21 1.49
C ASP A 68 -9.66 -2.57 0.41
N VAL A 69 -10.64 -1.79 0.87
CA VAL A 69 -11.51 -0.99 0.03
C VAL A 69 -11.39 0.46 0.46
N ARG A 70 -11.14 1.33 -0.50
CA ARG A 70 -11.01 2.79 -0.29
C ARG A 70 -11.85 3.55 -1.30
N PHE A 71 -12.32 4.72 -0.89
CA PHE A 71 -12.94 5.67 -1.80
C PHE A 71 -11.89 6.34 -2.70
N ASN A 72 -12.19 6.53 -3.98
CA ASN A 72 -11.22 7.09 -4.93
C ASN A 72 -11.08 8.62 -4.88
N GLY A 73 -11.88 9.33 -4.08
CA GLY A 73 -11.82 10.78 -3.90
C GLY A 73 -12.42 11.61 -5.03
N ARG A 74 -12.97 11.00 -6.07
CA ARG A 74 -13.55 11.75 -7.20
C ARG A 74 -14.87 12.40 -6.85
N LYS A 75 -15.07 13.65 -7.30
CA LYS A 75 -16.30 14.41 -7.06
C LYS A 75 -17.54 13.73 -7.65
N THR A 76 -17.40 13.05 -8.78
CA THR A 76 -18.49 12.31 -9.43
C THR A 76 -18.90 11.04 -8.68
N CYS A 77 -18.15 10.67 -7.66
CA CYS A 77 -18.32 9.45 -6.87
C CYS A 77 -18.77 9.72 -5.42
N LEU A 78 -19.14 10.94 -5.07
CA LEU A 78 -19.44 11.34 -3.68
C LEU A 78 -20.56 10.53 -3.03
N GLU A 79 -21.50 10.01 -3.81
CA GLU A 79 -22.56 9.13 -3.30
C GLU A 79 -22.02 7.82 -2.69
N TRP A 80 -20.80 7.40 -3.08
CA TRP A 80 -20.12 6.22 -2.59
C TRP A 80 -19.00 6.54 -1.58
N ALA A 81 -18.91 7.80 -1.17
CA ALA A 81 -17.85 8.24 -0.26
C ALA A 81 -18.01 7.63 1.13
N PHE A 82 -16.91 7.18 1.69
CA PHE A 82 -16.81 6.74 3.08
C PHE A 82 -15.43 7.04 3.65
N ASN A 83 -15.32 7.04 4.97
CA ASN A 83 -14.08 7.20 5.69
C ASN A 83 -13.74 5.90 6.43
N GLY A 84 -12.46 5.75 6.76
CA GLY A 84 -12.02 4.64 7.58
C GLY A 84 -11.31 3.54 6.81
N VAL A 85 -10.98 2.49 7.52
CA VAL A 85 -10.30 1.30 7.05
C VAL A 85 -11.31 0.17 6.92
N ASN A 86 -11.29 -0.51 5.78
CA ASN A 86 -12.16 -1.64 5.51
C ASN A 86 -11.29 -2.79 4.98
N ILE A 87 -11.20 -3.85 5.76
CA ILE A 87 -10.42 -5.04 5.40
C ILE A 87 -11.36 -6.21 5.20
N LEU A 88 -11.26 -6.84 4.04
CA LEU A 88 -12.01 -8.03 3.69
C LEU A 88 -11.09 -9.23 3.58
N GLU A 89 -11.65 -10.40 3.83
CA GLU A 89 -10.97 -11.70 3.69
C GLU A 89 -11.74 -12.58 2.72
N ARG A 90 -11.00 -13.24 1.83
CA ARG A 90 -11.54 -14.24 0.92
C ARG A 90 -11.92 -15.49 1.70
N VAL A 91 -13.18 -15.89 1.61
CA VAL A 91 -13.70 -17.11 2.25
C VAL A 91 -13.56 -18.33 1.32
N ASN A 92 -13.79 -18.12 0.01
CA ASN A 92 -13.61 -19.11 -1.04
C ASN A 92 -13.31 -18.39 -2.37
N ALA A 93 -13.31 -19.10 -3.49
CA ALA A 93 -12.91 -18.57 -4.79
C ALA A 93 -13.64 -17.29 -5.22
N THR A 94 -14.91 -17.14 -4.82
CA THR A 94 -15.79 -16.03 -5.27
C THR A 94 -16.40 -15.22 -4.14
N ARG A 95 -16.17 -15.61 -2.88
CA ARG A 95 -16.81 -14.98 -1.73
C ARG A 95 -15.81 -14.34 -0.80
N TRP A 96 -16.10 -13.07 -0.44
CA TRP A 96 -15.36 -12.27 0.52
C TRP A 96 -16.24 -11.96 1.73
N ARG A 97 -15.63 -11.62 2.84
CA ARG A 97 -16.31 -11.13 4.06
C ARG A 97 -15.56 -9.97 4.66
N ILE A 98 -16.26 -9.05 5.30
CA ILE A 98 -15.66 -7.97 6.06
C ILE A 98 -15.02 -8.57 7.33
N ARG A 99 -13.75 -8.29 7.54
CA ARG A 99 -13.00 -8.67 8.76
C ARG A 99 -12.82 -7.52 9.71
N PHE A 100 -12.70 -6.33 9.18
CA PHE A 100 -12.57 -5.11 9.96
C PHE A 100 -13.17 -3.94 9.18
N GLU A 101 -13.87 -3.08 9.93
CA GLU A 101 -14.44 -1.85 9.42
C GLU A 101 -14.41 -0.81 10.55
N GLY A 102 -13.80 0.34 10.31
CA GLY A 102 -13.74 1.38 11.32
C GLY A 102 -12.80 2.52 10.98
N SER A 103 -13.05 3.68 11.59
CA SER A 103 -12.21 4.88 11.46
C SER A 103 -11.30 5.09 12.67
N ALA A 104 -11.60 4.48 13.82
CA ALA A 104 -10.79 4.52 15.02
C ALA A 104 -10.39 3.11 15.42
N TYR A 105 -9.08 2.83 15.44
CA TYR A 105 -8.56 1.51 15.81
C TYR A 105 -7.17 1.63 16.43
N LYS A 106 -6.80 0.60 17.17
CA LYS A 106 -5.44 0.46 17.70
C LYS A 106 -4.66 -0.58 16.89
N CYS A 107 -3.38 -0.33 16.72
CA CYS A 107 -2.46 -1.30 16.10
C CYS A 107 -1.83 -2.21 17.15
N PRO A 108 -1.73 -3.52 16.89
CA PRO A 108 -2.28 -4.21 15.72
C PRO A 108 -3.78 -4.43 15.80
N ILE A 109 -4.44 -4.48 14.64
CA ILE A 109 -5.84 -4.89 14.56
C ILE A 109 -5.92 -6.39 14.87
N ALA A 110 -6.82 -6.76 15.79
CA ALA A 110 -6.99 -8.16 16.21
C ALA A 110 -7.48 -9.06 15.05
N ASN A 111 -7.00 -10.29 15.02
CA ASN A 111 -7.40 -11.34 14.06
C ASN A 111 -7.09 -11.06 12.59
N ILE A 112 -6.20 -10.11 12.31
CA ILE A 112 -5.66 -9.87 10.98
C ILE A 112 -4.15 -10.05 11.03
N PRO A 113 -3.54 -10.83 10.12
CA PRO A 113 -2.09 -11.03 10.12
C PRO A 113 -1.32 -9.71 10.04
N ARG A 114 -0.27 -9.56 10.82
CA ARG A 114 0.52 -8.33 10.87
C ARG A 114 1.13 -7.96 9.53
N ALA A 115 1.58 -8.95 8.76
CA ALA A 115 2.12 -8.72 7.42
C ALA A 115 1.06 -8.11 6.48
N VAL A 116 -0.20 -8.55 6.58
CA VAL A 116 -1.33 -7.98 5.84
C VAL A 116 -1.57 -6.53 6.25
N GLN A 117 -1.61 -6.24 7.55
CA GLN A 117 -1.81 -4.87 8.04
C GLN A 117 -0.73 -3.92 7.54
N ARG A 118 0.50 -4.37 7.54
CA ARG A 118 1.64 -3.60 7.02
C ARG A 118 1.52 -3.38 5.51
N ASP A 119 1.20 -4.43 4.75
CA ASP A 119 1.05 -4.33 3.29
C ASP A 119 -0.08 -3.37 2.89
N LEU A 120 -1.21 -3.42 3.58
CA LEU A 120 -2.35 -2.55 3.33
C LEU A 120 -2.16 -1.12 3.91
N GLY A 121 -1.09 -0.88 4.65
CA GLY A 121 -0.77 0.43 5.23
C GLY A 121 -1.71 0.87 6.34
N VAL A 122 -2.37 -0.07 7.00
CA VAL A 122 -3.30 0.22 8.11
C VAL A 122 -2.61 0.24 9.47
N CYS A 123 -1.51 -0.51 9.60
CA CYS A 123 -0.62 -0.49 10.76
C CYS A 123 0.83 -0.59 10.27
N PRO A 124 1.44 0.53 9.84
CA PRO A 124 2.72 0.53 9.13
C PRO A 124 3.93 0.23 10.00
N TYR A 125 3.85 0.44 11.31
CA TYR A 125 5.00 0.35 12.22
C TYR A 125 4.97 -0.92 13.07
N GLY A 126 5.10 -2.07 12.39
CA GLY A 126 5.43 -3.31 13.08
C GLY A 126 4.51 -3.65 14.27
N ALA A 127 3.29 -3.59 13.98
CA ALA A 127 2.35 -4.15 14.93
C ALA A 127 2.76 -5.58 15.30
#